data_bcc211726f9885a014201babd0a3f0ea
#
_entry.id   bcc211726f9885a014201babd0a3f0ea
#
_cell.length_a   1.000
_cell.length_b   1.000
_cell.length_c   1.000
_cell.angle_alpha   90.00
_cell.angle_beta   90.00
_cell.angle_gamma   90.00
#
_symmetry.space_group_name_H-M   'P 1'
#
loop_
_entity.id
_entity.type
_entity.pdbx_description
1 polymer ?
#
loop_
_entity_poly.entity_id
_entity_poly.type
_entity_poly.pdbx_seq_one_letter_code
_entity_poly.pdbx_strand_id
1 'polypeptide(L)'
;MSQPLPPSDEPAAAPADAAPEVYTGPGRRAVISRDDLIQAAMKLVGPNRSVSTLSLREVAREAGIAPNSFYRHFRDTDELAIALIDLAGSSLRQIIGEVRRRANRESSVTRLSVEVFLAQLTADEGYLSLLLREGSVGSPAFKEAVERQLHYFEEELTDDLIRLSALHGSSLYEPRLAAKAITRLVFAMGASAIDTPKERHSQVIEQTATMVRMILVGAETMQEKGKE
;
A
#
# COMPACT_ATOMS: atom_id res chain seq x y z
N MET A 1 92.83 -0.95 48.80
CA MET A 1 91.80 -1.92 48.55
C MET A 1 90.51 -1.11 48.37
N SER A 2 90.19 -0.76 47.14
CA SER A 2 89.06 0.05 46.79
C SER A 2 88.15 -0.82 45.89
N GLN A 3 86.87 -1.02 46.34
CA GLN A 3 85.86 -1.68 45.57
C GLN A 3 85.27 -0.71 44.57
N PRO A 4 84.94 -1.12 43.35
CA PRO A 4 84.24 -0.30 42.39
C PRO A 4 82.73 -0.30 42.68
N LEU A 5 82.10 0.84 42.44
CA LEU A 5 80.63 1.07 42.47
C LEU A 5 79.92 0.35 41.29
N PRO A 6 78.75 -0.13 41.49
CA PRO A 6 77.93 -0.67 40.40
C PRO A 6 77.39 0.39 39.48
N PRO A 7 77.03 0.09 38.23
CA PRO A 7 76.51 1.05 37.29
C PRO A 7 75.06 1.38 37.58
N SER A 8 74.72 2.65 37.34
CA SER A 8 73.39 3.23 37.45
C SER A 8 72.42 2.63 36.44
N ASP A 9 71.31 2.12 36.93
CA ASP A 9 70.17 1.68 36.14
C ASP A 9 69.50 2.87 35.43
N GLU A 10 69.48 2.83 34.14
CA GLU A 10 68.75 3.70 33.25
C GLU A 10 67.31 3.22 33.20
N PRO A 11 66.26 4.04 33.37
CA PRO A 11 64.88 3.59 33.31
C PRO A 11 64.49 3.32 31.87
N ALA A 12 64.07 2.07 31.58
CA ALA A 12 63.53 1.66 30.34
C ALA A 12 62.33 2.50 29.92
N ALA A 13 62.38 3.02 28.70
CA ALA A 13 61.29 3.73 28.03
C ALA A 13 60.03 2.87 27.97
N ALA A 14 58.89 3.37 28.44
CA ALA A 14 57.57 2.82 28.26
C ALA A 14 57.19 2.89 26.77
N PRO A 15 56.52 1.86 26.20
CA PRO A 15 56.00 1.93 24.85
C PRO A 15 54.80 2.92 24.85
N ALA A 16 54.97 3.96 24.05
CA ALA A 16 53.89 4.84 23.64
C ALA A 16 52.98 4.12 22.66
N ASP A 17 51.74 4.49 22.72
CA ASP A 17 50.69 4.22 21.69
C ASP A 17 49.83 2.98 21.91
N ALA A 18 48.98 3.04 22.97
CA ALA A 18 47.69 2.36 22.92
C ALA A 18 46.62 3.45 22.63
N ALA A 19 46.17 3.49 21.36
CA ALA A 19 45.00 4.29 21.01
C ALA A 19 43.81 3.88 21.89
N PRO A 20 42.97 4.84 22.36
CA PRO A 20 41.81 4.50 23.17
C PRO A 20 40.88 3.61 22.33
N GLU A 21 40.64 2.37 22.79
CA GLU A 21 39.58 1.53 22.27
C GLU A 21 38.28 2.34 22.41
N VAL A 22 37.73 2.73 21.25
CA VAL A 22 36.39 3.30 21.17
C VAL A 22 35.41 2.21 21.58
N TYR A 23 34.99 2.26 22.84
CA TYR A 23 33.91 1.44 23.36
C TYR A 23 32.64 1.80 22.56
N THR A 24 32.36 1.06 21.50
CA THR A 24 31.06 1.07 20.84
C THR A 24 30.09 0.35 21.76
N GLY A 25 29.48 1.12 22.65
CA GLY A 25 28.38 0.66 23.50
C GLY A 25 27.29 0.04 22.62
N PRO A 26 26.44 -0.86 23.18
CA PRO A 26 25.39 -1.52 22.42
C PRO A 26 24.56 -0.47 21.69
N GLY A 27 24.62 -0.52 20.34
CA GLY A 27 23.97 0.45 19.47
C GLY A 27 22.54 0.68 19.93
N ARG A 28 22.17 1.95 20.04
CA ARG A 28 20.83 2.40 20.39
C ARG A 28 19.86 1.60 19.53
N ARG A 29 19.14 0.61 20.10
CA ARG A 29 18.10 -0.14 19.39
C ARG A 29 17.20 0.90 18.75
N ALA A 30 17.14 0.90 17.44
CA ALA A 30 16.25 1.78 16.68
C ALA A 30 14.87 1.69 17.34
N VAL A 31 14.31 2.83 17.74
CA VAL A 31 12.96 2.87 18.30
C VAL A 31 12.03 2.47 17.18
N ILE A 32 11.47 1.27 17.24
CA ILE A 32 10.51 0.76 16.27
C ILE A 32 9.32 1.73 16.24
N SER A 33 8.98 2.16 15.03
CA SER A 33 7.84 3.01 14.76
C SER A 33 6.56 2.20 14.53
N ARG A 34 5.44 2.89 14.48
CA ARG A 34 4.15 2.30 14.06
C ARG A 34 4.23 1.76 12.63
N ASP A 35 4.94 2.47 11.75
CA ASP A 35 5.10 2.10 10.34
C ASP A 35 5.96 0.84 10.18
N ASP A 36 6.98 0.64 11.00
CA ASP A 36 7.77 -0.60 10.97
C ASP A 36 6.92 -1.83 11.28
N LEU A 37 5.95 -1.71 12.20
CA LEU A 37 4.99 -2.78 12.51
C LEU A 37 4.02 -3.03 11.35
N ILE A 38 3.56 -1.98 10.69
CA ILE A 38 2.72 -2.08 9.48
C ILE A 38 3.49 -2.79 8.37
N GLN A 39 4.75 -2.42 8.12
CA GLN A 39 5.59 -3.06 7.10
C GLN A 39 5.88 -4.53 7.44
N ALA A 40 6.16 -4.85 8.71
CA ALA A 40 6.34 -6.22 9.16
C ALA A 40 5.06 -7.05 8.93
N ALA A 41 3.89 -6.49 9.23
CA ALA A 41 2.62 -7.17 9.02
C ALA A 41 2.29 -7.34 7.53
N MET A 42 2.60 -6.36 6.67
CA MET A 42 2.44 -6.49 5.22
C MET A 42 3.24 -7.66 4.64
N LYS A 43 4.49 -7.86 5.09
CA LYS A 43 5.30 -9.02 4.67
C LYS A 43 4.67 -10.35 5.06
N LEU A 44 3.95 -10.41 6.19
CA LEU A 44 3.31 -11.61 6.69
C LEU A 44 1.98 -11.91 6.02
N VAL A 45 1.26 -10.90 5.54
CA VAL A 45 -0.06 -11.08 4.92
C VAL A 45 0.03 -11.90 3.64
N GLY A 46 0.92 -11.55 2.73
CA GLY A 46 1.08 -12.29 1.47
C GLY A 46 -0.22 -12.48 0.66
N PRO A 47 -0.16 -13.06 -0.52
CA PRO A 47 -1.32 -13.17 -1.42
C PRO A 47 -2.42 -14.13 -0.92
N ASN A 48 -2.09 -15.08 -0.06
CA ASN A 48 -3.01 -16.15 0.38
C ASN A 48 -3.36 -16.11 1.87
N ARG A 49 -3.02 -15.03 2.57
CA ARG A 49 -3.24 -14.93 4.01
C ARG A 49 -4.05 -13.69 4.38
N SER A 50 -5.19 -13.88 5.04
CA SER A 50 -6.01 -12.78 5.58
C SER A 50 -5.31 -12.10 6.77
N VAL A 51 -5.53 -10.80 6.91
CA VAL A 51 -5.06 -10.01 8.06
C VAL A 51 -5.62 -10.54 9.37
N SER A 52 -6.86 -11.05 9.37
CA SER A 52 -7.53 -11.62 10.54
C SER A 52 -6.80 -12.84 11.14
N THR A 53 -5.91 -13.47 10.36
CA THR A 53 -5.11 -14.62 10.81
C THR A 53 -3.75 -14.24 11.37
N LEU A 54 -3.38 -12.95 11.33
CA LEU A 54 -2.14 -12.47 11.92
C LEU A 54 -2.19 -12.56 13.44
N SER A 55 -1.12 -13.08 14.03
CA SER A 55 -0.94 -13.01 15.48
C SER A 55 0.04 -11.90 15.84
N LEU A 56 -0.24 -11.21 16.93
CA LEU A 56 0.64 -10.20 17.51
C LEU A 56 2.09 -10.69 17.65
N ARG A 57 2.28 -11.95 18.08
CA ARG A 57 3.59 -12.55 18.28
C ARG A 57 4.38 -12.69 16.98
N GLU A 58 3.70 -13.04 15.90
CA GLU A 58 4.34 -13.15 14.57
C GLU A 58 4.78 -11.78 14.06
N VAL A 59 3.90 -10.76 14.17
CA VAL A 59 4.21 -9.39 13.77
C VAL A 59 5.37 -8.83 14.59
N ALA A 60 5.35 -8.99 15.92
CA ALA A 60 6.43 -8.55 16.79
C ALA A 60 7.76 -9.24 16.45
N ARG A 61 7.73 -10.54 16.17
CA ARG A 61 8.92 -11.29 15.75
C ARG A 61 9.46 -10.82 14.41
N GLU A 62 8.60 -10.61 13.42
CA GLU A 62 8.99 -10.07 12.11
C GLU A 62 9.59 -8.67 12.23
N ALA A 63 9.04 -7.83 13.11
CA ALA A 63 9.56 -6.49 13.41
C ALA A 63 10.80 -6.49 14.31
N GLY A 64 11.25 -7.65 14.82
CA GLY A 64 12.41 -7.76 15.70
C GLY A 64 12.24 -7.16 17.10
N ILE A 65 10.99 -7.11 17.63
CA ILE A 65 10.68 -6.57 18.95
C ILE A 65 10.09 -7.61 19.90
N ALA A 66 10.13 -7.29 21.20
CA ALA A 66 9.37 -8.06 22.19
C ALA A 66 7.85 -7.84 22.01
N PRO A 67 7.01 -8.88 22.18
CA PRO A 67 5.56 -8.77 22.01
C PRO A 67 4.91 -7.64 22.83
N ASN A 68 5.40 -7.37 24.04
CA ASN A 68 4.88 -6.28 24.86
C ASN A 68 5.13 -4.86 24.27
N SER A 69 6.13 -4.72 23.40
CA SER A 69 6.42 -3.44 22.73
C SER A 69 5.38 -3.11 21.67
N PHE A 70 4.68 -4.10 21.13
CA PHE A 70 3.59 -3.90 20.16
C PHE A 70 2.49 -2.99 20.72
N TYR A 71 2.10 -3.19 21.98
CA TYR A 71 1.01 -2.45 22.62
C TYR A 71 1.27 -0.96 22.82
N ARG A 72 2.49 -0.49 22.52
CA ARG A 72 2.81 0.96 22.50
C ARG A 72 2.28 1.64 21.23
N HIS A 73 2.01 0.85 20.17
CA HIS A 73 1.67 1.35 18.84
C HIS A 73 0.24 0.97 18.42
N PHE A 74 -0.22 -0.22 18.83
CA PHE A 74 -1.55 -0.74 18.52
C PHE A 74 -2.15 -1.40 19.76
N ARG A 75 -3.42 -1.17 20.00
CA ARG A 75 -4.17 -1.78 21.12
C ARG A 75 -4.33 -3.29 20.94
N ASP A 76 -4.54 -3.70 19.69
CA ASP A 76 -4.81 -5.09 19.30
C ASP A 76 -4.41 -5.31 17.83
N THR A 77 -4.61 -6.53 17.35
CA THR A 77 -4.37 -6.90 15.95
C THR A 77 -5.40 -6.32 15.01
N ASP A 78 -6.61 -6.00 15.46
CA ASP A 78 -7.65 -5.40 14.62
C ASP A 78 -7.30 -3.95 14.25
N GLU A 79 -6.77 -3.18 15.21
CA GLU A 79 -6.28 -1.83 14.91
C GLU A 79 -5.12 -1.85 13.90
N LEU A 80 -4.21 -2.80 14.01
CA LEU A 80 -3.15 -3.01 13.02
C LEU A 80 -3.75 -3.41 11.66
N ALA A 81 -4.73 -4.32 11.64
CA ALA A 81 -5.40 -4.77 10.42
C ALA A 81 -6.07 -3.62 9.67
N ILE A 82 -6.77 -2.75 10.39
CA ILE A 82 -7.38 -1.54 9.82
C ILE A 82 -6.30 -0.62 9.23
N ALA A 83 -5.18 -0.43 9.92
CA ALA A 83 -4.07 0.37 9.42
C ALA A 83 -3.44 -0.21 8.14
N LEU A 84 -3.38 -1.54 8.00
CA LEU A 84 -2.95 -2.22 6.77
C LEU A 84 -3.93 -1.97 5.61
N ILE A 85 -5.23 -2.05 5.86
CA ILE A 85 -6.27 -1.77 4.87
C ILE A 85 -6.18 -0.30 4.41
N ASP A 86 -5.99 0.63 5.34
CA ASP A 86 -5.84 2.06 5.03
C ASP A 86 -4.57 2.33 4.21
N LEU A 87 -3.44 1.69 4.54
CA LEU A 87 -2.20 1.78 3.75
C LEU A 87 -2.41 1.22 2.34
N ALA A 88 -2.98 0.02 2.24
CA ALA A 88 -3.24 -0.63 0.94
C ALA A 88 -4.13 0.24 0.05
N GLY A 89 -5.22 0.79 0.60
CA GLY A 89 -6.12 1.67 -0.12
C GLY A 89 -5.45 2.96 -0.59
N SER A 90 -4.69 3.63 0.28
CA SER A 90 -3.99 4.86 -0.07
C SER A 90 -2.91 4.63 -1.14
N SER A 91 -2.12 3.56 -1.02
CA SER A 91 -1.08 3.21 -2.00
C SER A 91 -1.69 2.90 -3.38
N LEU A 92 -2.77 2.12 -3.41
CA LEU A 92 -3.46 1.81 -4.67
C LEU A 92 -4.06 3.07 -5.32
N ARG A 93 -4.70 3.96 -4.53
CA ARG A 93 -5.22 5.24 -5.05
C ARG A 93 -4.11 6.11 -5.64
N GLN A 94 -2.97 6.21 -4.96
CA GLN A 94 -1.83 6.96 -5.49
C GLN A 94 -1.38 6.41 -6.85
N ILE A 95 -1.20 5.09 -6.98
CA ILE A 95 -0.78 4.44 -8.22
C ILE A 95 -1.78 4.74 -9.35
N ILE A 96 -3.08 4.50 -9.12
CA ILE A 96 -4.11 4.71 -10.12
C ILE A 96 -4.30 6.20 -10.44
N GLY A 97 -4.25 7.06 -9.42
CA GLY A 97 -4.35 8.52 -9.59
C GLY A 97 -3.23 9.09 -10.46
N GLU A 98 -2.00 8.59 -10.33
CA GLU A 98 -0.89 8.98 -11.22
C GLU A 98 -1.14 8.61 -12.67
N VAL A 99 -1.68 7.42 -12.93
CA VAL A 99 -2.05 6.99 -14.28
C VAL A 99 -3.08 7.94 -14.88
N ARG A 100 -4.15 8.26 -14.14
CA ARG A 100 -5.21 9.17 -14.59
C ARG A 100 -4.70 10.60 -14.84
N ARG A 101 -3.77 11.10 -14.02
CA ARG A 101 -3.18 12.42 -14.20
C ARG A 101 -2.27 12.53 -15.43
N ARG A 102 -1.54 11.46 -15.76
CA ARG A 102 -0.61 11.44 -16.91
C ARG A 102 -1.29 11.21 -18.24
N ALA A 103 -2.50 10.72 -18.23
CA ALA A 103 -3.21 10.36 -19.45
C ALA A 103 -3.88 11.60 -20.09
N ASN A 104 -3.57 11.82 -21.38
CA ASN A 104 -4.02 12.99 -22.15
C ASN A 104 -5.23 12.68 -23.08
N ARG A 105 -5.64 11.41 -23.22
CA ARG A 105 -6.73 10.99 -24.12
C ARG A 105 -7.63 9.96 -23.43
N GLU A 106 -8.91 10.19 -23.48
CA GLU A 106 -9.96 9.46 -22.73
C GLU A 106 -9.93 7.94 -22.93
N SER A 107 -9.88 7.45 -24.16
CA SER A 107 -9.88 6.00 -24.45
C SER A 107 -8.62 5.27 -23.93
N SER A 108 -7.48 5.96 -23.89
CA SER A 108 -6.25 5.38 -23.35
C SER A 108 -6.22 5.39 -21.81
N VAL A 109 -6.84 6.41 -21.18
CA VAL A 109 -6.90 6.52 -19.70
C VAL A 109 -7.66 5.35 -19.09
N THR A 110 -8.86 5.07 -19.59
CA THR A 110 -9.71 4.00 -19.06
C THR A 110 -9.02 2.65 -19.13
N ARG A 111 -8.52 2.29 -20.30
CA ARG A 111 -7.83 1.01 -20.49
C ARG A 111 -6.58 0.91 -19.62
N LEU A 112 -5.74 1.94 -19.64
CA LEU A 112 -4.49 1.96 -18.88
C LEU A 112 -4.75 1.90 -17.37
N SER A 113 -5.77 2.60 -16.87
CA SER A 113 -6.16 2.53 -15.45
C SER A 113 -6.60 1.12 -15.05
N VAL A 114 -7.41 0.44 -15.88
CA VAL A 114 -7.82 -0.95 -15.65
C VAL A 114 -6.63 -1.90 -15.73
N GLU A 115 -5.74 -1.72 -16.70
CA GLU A 115 -4.53 -2.52 -16.86
C GLU A 115 -3.63 -2.42 -15.64
N VAL A 116 -3.33 -1.20 -15.16
CA VAL A 116 -2.54 -0.97 -13.96
C VAL A 116 -3.25 -1.53 -12.72
N PHE A 117 -4.57 -1.34 -12.61
CA PHE A 117 -5.34 -1.92 -11.50
C PHE A 117 -5.19 -3.44 -11.46
N LEU A 118 -5.38 -4.14 -12.58
CA LEU A 118 -5.25 -5.59 -12.63
C LEU A 118 -3.80 -6.08 -12.47
N ALA A 119 -2.80 -5.30 -12.91
CA ALA A 119 -1.40 -5.60 -12.65
C ALA A 119 -1.07 -5.65 -11.15
N GLN A 120 -1.77 -4.86 -10.31
CA GLN A 120 -1.62 -4.89 -8.86
C GLN A 120 -2.08 -6.22 -8.21
N LEU A 121 -2.89 -7.03 -8.90
CA LEU A 121 -3.26 -8.37 -8.42
C LEU A 121 -2.06 -9.32 -8.31
N THR A 122 -1.08 -9.13 -9.19
CA THR A 122 0.11 -9.95 -9.29
C THR A 122 1.37 -9.25 -8.78
N ALA A 123 1.22 -8.04 -8.24
CA ALA A 123 2.32 -7.30 -7.65
C ALA A 123 2.72 -7.92 -6.30
N ASP A 124 4.01 -7.91 -6.02
CA ASP A 124 4.56 -8.48 -4.78
C ASP A 124 4.03 -7.81 -3.52
N GLU A 125 3.64 -6.53 -3.62
CA GLU A 125 3.13 -5.75 -2.49
C GLU A 125 1.72 -6.16 -2.03
N GLY A 126 0.93 -6.81 -2.88
CA GLY A 126 -0.36 -7.42 -2.50
C GLY A 126 -1.47 -6.46 -2.07
N TYR A 127 -1.36 -5.15 -2.31
CA TYR A 127 -2.34 -4.15 -1.85
C TYR A 127 -3.75 -4.40 -2.35
N LEU A 128 -3.92 -4.68 -3.64
CA LEU A 128 -5.24 -4.93 -4.22
C LEU A 128 -5.82 -6.25 -3.70
N SER A 129 -5.03 -7.32 -3.64
CA SER A 129 -5.47 -8.62 -3.13
C SER A 129 -5.91 -8.54 -1.66
N LEU A 130 -5.25 -7.69 -0.86
CA LEU A 130 -5.65 -7.41 0.52
C LEU A 130 -7.04 -6.77 0.57
N LEU A 131 -7.27 -5.68 -0.17
CA LEU A 131 -8.56 -4.98 -0.21
C LEU A 131 -9.70 -5.89 -0.67
N LEU A 132 -9.49 -6.66 -1.75
CA LEU A 132 -10.50 -7.56 -2.29
C LEU A 132 -10.88 -8.66 -1.31
N ARG A 133 -9.90 -9.23 -0.60
CA ARG A 133 -10.11 -10.31 0.34
C ARG A 133 -10.81 -9.82 1.61
N GLU A 134 -10.29 -8.77 2.24
CA GLU A 134 -10.86 -8.26 3.49
C GLU A 134 -12.25 -7.66 3.27
N GLY A 135 -12.53 -7.12 2.11
CA GLY A 135 -13.87 -6.68 1.73
C GLY A 135 -14.88 -7.81 1.62
N SER A 136 -14.44 -9.02 1.26
CA SER A 136 -15.32 -10.20 1.09
C SER A 136 -15.47 -11.01 2.35
N VAL A 137 -14.36 -11.35 3.04
CA VAL A 137 -14.34 -12.34 4.13
C VAL A 137 -13.94 -11.76 5.49
N GLY A 138 -13.48 -10.52 5.55
CA GLY A 138 -13.03 -9.87 6.77
C GLY A 138 -14.13 -9.64 7.81
N SER A 139 -13.71 -9.26 9.02
CA SER A 139 -14.63 -8.86 10.10
C SER A 139 -15.48 -7.64 9.69
N PRO A 140 -16.58 -7.33 10.40
CA PRO A 140 -17.36 -6.12 10.15
C PRO A 140 -16.50 -4.85 10.15
N ALA A 141 -15.56 -4.70 11.07
CA ALA A 141 -14.66 -3.57 11.16
C ALA A 141 -13.73 -3.47 9.92
N PHE A 142 -13.26 -4.61 9.42
CA PHE A 142 -12.42 -4.65 8.21
C PHE A 142 -13.23 -4.31 6.96
N LYS A 143 -14.45 -4.82 6.83
CA LYS A 143 -15.37 -4.46 5.74
C LYS A 143 -15.67 -2.96 5.72
N GLU A 144 -15.91 -2.36 6.89
CA GLU A 144 -16.10 -0.93 7.01
C GLU A 144 -14.85 -0.14 6.60
N ALA A 145 -13.64 -0.60 6.98
CA ALA A 145 -12.40 0.01 6.54
C ALA A 145 -12.23 -0.07 5.02
N VAL A 146 -12.55 -1.21 4.39
CA VAL A 146 -12.51 -1.37 2.92
C VAL A 146 -13.55 -0.47 2.26
N GLU A 147 -14.80 -0.41 2.77
CA GLU A 147 -15.84 0.48 2.23
C GLU A 147 -15.42 1.95 2.29
N ARG A 148 -14.76 2.37 3.37
CA ARG A 148 -14.17 3.71 3.49
C ARG A 148 -13.12 3.96 2.41
N GLN A 149 -12.24 2.99 2.11
CA GLN A 149 -11.26 3.11 1.04
C GLN A 149 -11.92 3.19 -0.34
N LEU A 150 -12.96 2.37 -0.60
CA LEU A 150 -13.73 2.43 -1.84
C LEU A 150 -14.40 3.79 -2.01
N HIS A 151 -14.93 4.37 -0.93
CA HIS A 151 -15.51 5.71 -0.97
C HIS A 151 -14.47 6.78 -1.38
N TYR A 152 -13.25 6.71 -0.88
CA TYR A 152 -12.18 7.61 -1.32
C TYR A 152 -11.84 7.44 -2.81
N PHE A 153 -11.84 6.20 -3.34
CA PHE A 153 -11.70 5.97 -4.79
C PHE A 153 -12.85 6.62 -5.57
N GLU A 154 -14.08 6.52 -5.08
CA GLU A 154 -15.27 7.10 -5.70
C GLU A 154 -15.18 8.64 -5.75
N GLU A 155 -14.73 9.28 -4.68
CA GLU A 155 -14.54 10.73 -4.62
C GLU A 155 -13.45 11.21 -5.60
N GLU A 156 -12.25 10.61 -5.54
CA GLU A 156 -11.15 10.96 -6.45
C GLU A 156 -11.51 10.74 -7.93
N LEU A 157 -12.21 9.64 -8.23
CA LEU A 157 -12.67 9.38 -9.59
C LEU A 157 -13.75 10.37 -10.03
N THR A 158 -14.63 10.80 -9.13
CA THR A 158 -15.64 11.85 -9.43
C THR A 158 -14.96 13.13 -9.89
N ASP A 159 -13.94 13.59 -9.15
CA ASP A 159 -13.21 14.81 -9.49
C ASP A 159 -12.46 14.67 -10.83
N ASP A 160 -11.86 13.51 -11.07
CA ASP A 160 -11.21 13.21 -12.35
C ASP A 160 -12.20 13.19 -13.52
N LEU A 161 -13.38 12.59 -13.36
CA LEU A 161 -14.42 12.53 -14.39
C LEU A 161 -14.94 13.93 -14.74
N ILE A 162 -15.21 14.77 -13.73
CA ILE A 162 -15.64 16.16 -13.93
C ILE A 162 -14.55 16.95 -14.69
N ARG A 163 -13.30 16.81 -14.26
CA ARG A 163 -12.16 17.49 -14.89
C ARG A 163 -11.96 17.04 -16.34
N LEU A 164 -11.99 15.74 -16.62
CA LEU A 164 -11.76 15.19 -17.95
C LEU A 164 -12.91 15.54 -18.90
N SER A 165 -14.15 15.41 -18.48
CA SER A 165 -15.29 15.80 -19.34
C SER A 165 -15.27 17.30 -19.67
N ALA A 166 -14.93 18.16 -18.71
CA ALA A 166 -14.78 19.60 -18.96
C ALA A 166 -13.67 19.90 -19.99
N LEU A 167 -12.54 19.19 -19.96
CA LEU A 167 -11.46 19.32 -20.94
C LEU A 167 -11.89 18.95 -22.38
N HIS A 168 -12.87 18.04 -22.51
CA HIS A 168 -13.43 17.62 -23.79
C HIS A 168 -14.69 18.42 -24.19
N GLY A 169 -15.05 19.44 -23.41
CA GLY A 169 -16.26 20.25 -23.67
C GLY A 169 -17.56 19.47 -23.44
N SER A 170 -17.51 18.35 -22.73
CA SER A 170 -18.65 17.53 -22.34
C SER A 170 -18.98 17.66 -20.85
N SER A 171 -20.06 17.07 -20.42
CA SER A 171 -20.43 16.92 -19.02
C SER A 171 -21.15 15.58 -18.83
N LEU A 172 -21.08 15.03 -17.62
CA LEU A 172 -21.69 13.76 -17.27
C LEU A 172 -22.94 13.99 -16.44
N TYR A 173 -23.98 13.19 -16.69
CA TYR A 173 -25.11 13.07 -15.78
C TYR A 173 -24.66 12.32 -14.53
N GLU A 174 -24.95 12.86 -13.34
CA GLU A 174 -24.64 12.23 -12.06
C GLU A 174 -23.18 11.68 -11.97
N PRO A 175 -22.13 12.50 -12.10
CA PRO A 175 -20.74 12.02 -12.16
C PRO A 175 -20.34 11.21 -10.93
N ARG A 176 -20.92 11.51 -9.75
CA ARG A 176 -20.70 10.70 -8.52
C ARG A 176 -21.25 9.29 -8.64
N LEU A 177 -22.41 9.13 -9.26
CA LEU A 177 -23.03 7.83 -9.48
C LEU A 177 -22.23 7.03 -10.51
N ALA A 178 -21.76 7.68 -11.58
CA ALA A 178 -20.88 7.07 -12.58
C ALA A 178 -19.55 6.60 -11.93
N ALA A 179 -18.92 7.44 -11.12
CA ALA A 179 -17.70 7.09 -10.39
C ALA A 179 -17.91 5.90 -9.44
N LYS A 180 -19.02 5.88 -8.71
CA LYS A 180 -19.38 4.75 -7.85
C LYS A 180 -19.58 3.47 -8.64
N ALA A 181 -20.34 3.52 -9.73
CA ALA A 181 -20.59 2.37 -10.59
C ALA A 181 -19.28 1.80 -11.18
N ILE A 182 -18.40 2.67 -11.68
CA ILE A 182 -17.10 2.31 -12.23
C ILE A 182 -16.22 1.67 -11.15
N THR A 183 -16.09 2.28 -9.98
CA THR A 183 -15.27 1.76 -8.89
C THR A 183 -15.74 0.36 -8.50
N ARG A 184 -17.04 0.18 -8.24
CA ARG A 184 -17.61 -1.12 -7.84
C ARG A 184 -17.44 -2.18 -8.93
N LEU A 185 -17.65 -1.82 -10.20
CA LEU A 185 -17.43 -2.69 -11.34
C LEU A 185 -15.97 -3.15 -11.42
N VAL A 186 -15.01 -2.22 -11.37
CA VAL A 186 -13.58 -2.53 -11.51
C VAL A 186 -13.10 -3.43 -10.38
N PHE A 187 -13.51 -3.17 -9.13
CA PHE A 187 -13.18 -4.03 -8.00
C PHE A 187 -13.82 -5.41 -8.10
N ALA A 188 -15.06 -5.53 -8.57
CA ALA A 188 -15.72 -6.82 -8.79
C ALA A 188 -15.02 -7.64 -9.90
N MET A 189 -14.64 -6.99 -11.00
CA MET A 189 -13.87 -7.62 -12.08
C MET A 189 -12.48 -8.05 -11.61
N GLY A 190 -11.83 -7.25 -10.77
CA GLY A 190 -10.56 -7.60 -10.12
C GLY A 190 -10.69 -8.84 -9.24
N ALA A 191 -11.72 -8.91 -8.41
CA ALA A 191 -11.98 -10.08 -7.58
C ALA A 191 -12.15 -11.35 -8.42
N SER A 192 -12.90 -11.25 -9.53
CA SER A 192 -13.08 -12.37 -10.47
C SER A 192 -11.80 -12.75 -11.23
N ALA A 193 -10.88 -11.80 -11.40
CA ALA A 193 -9.61 -12.04 -12.09
C ALA A 193 -8.59 -12.80 -11.25
N ILE A 194 -8.71 -12.80 -9.91
CA ILE A 194 -7.79 -13.53 -9.02
C ILE A 194 -7.71 -15.02 -9.40
N ASP A 195 -8.84 -15.64 -9.68
CA ASP A 195 -8.93 -17.05 -10.03
C ASP A 195 -8.81 -17.31 -11.55
N THR A 196 -8.57 -16.25 -12.33
CA THR A 196 -8.48 -16.33 -13.79
C THR A 196 -7.02 -16.57 -14.22
N PRO A 197 -6.74 -17.53 -15.12
CA PRO A 197 -5.40 -17.73 -15.67
C PRO A 197 -4.83 -16.43 -16.28
N LYS A 198 -3.53 -16.19 -16.10
CA LYS A 198 -2.85 -14.96 -16.56
C LYS A 198 -3.03 -14.69 -18.06
N GLU A 199 -3.12 -15.75 -18.86
CA GLU A 199 -3.34 -15.69 -20.32
C GLU A 199 -4.67 -15.03 -20.68
N ARG A 200 -5.64 -15.03 -19.77
CA ARG A 200 -6.96 -14.38 -19.94
C ARG A 200 -7.04 -12.97 -19.35
N HIS A 201 -6.01 -12.49 -18.69
CA HIS A 201 -6.04 -11.15 -18.06
C HIS A 201 -6.24 -10.05 -19.10
N SER A 202 -5.66 -10.17 -20.32
CA SER A 202 -5.90 -9.20 -21.37
C SER A 202 -7.39 -9.13 -21.80
N GLN A 203 -8.09 -10.28 -21.81
CA GLN A 203 -9.51 -10.31 -22.07
C GLN A 203 -10.33 -9.64 -20.96
N VAL A 204 -9.96 -9.85 -19.70
CA VAL A 204 -10.61 -9.18 -18.54
C VAL A 204 -10.40 -7.67 -18.62
N ILE A 205 -9.19 -7.21 -18.98
CA ILE A 205 -8.88 -5.77 -19.18
C ILE A 205 -9.79 -5.16 -20.24
N GLU A 206 -9.88 -5.78 -21.43
CA GLU A 206 -10.70 -5.27 -22.53
C GLU A 206 -12.20 -5.25 -22.20
N GLN A 207 -12.69 -6.31 -21.55
CA GLN A 207 -14.09 -6.37 -21.12
C GLN A 207 -14.39 -5.30 -20.08
N THR A 208 -13.53 -5.15 -19.07
CA THR A 208 -13.71 -4.15 -18.02
C THR A 208 -13.64 -2.73 -18.58
N ALA A 209 -12.66 -2.44 -19.44
CA ALA A 209 -12.54 -1.14 -20.09
C ALA A 209 -13.75 -0.82 -20.99
N THR A 210 -14.30 -1.84 -21.66
CA THR A 210 -15.52 -1.68 -22.46
C THR A 210 -16.74 -1.36 -21.59
N MET A 211 -16.92 -2.07 -20.48
CA MET A 211 -18.01 -1.80 -19.53
C MET A 211 -17.91 -0.42 -18.90
N VAL A 212 -16.70 0.03 -18.52
CA VAL A 212 -16.46 1.38 -18.04
C VAL A 212 -16.85 2.42 -19.10
N ARG A 213 -16.47 2.18 -20.35
CA ARG A 213 -16.84 3.07 -21.47
C ARG A 213 -18.34 3.14 -21.67
N MET A 214 -19.06 2.00 -21.55
CA MET A 214 -20.52 1.99 -21.62
C MET A 214 -21.16 2.87 -20.54
N ILE A 215 -20.62 2.85 -19.32
CA ILE A 215 -21.10 3.71 -18.22
C ILE A 215 -20.87 5.20 -18.57
N LEU A 216 -19.67 5.55 -19.05
CA LEU A 216 -19.33 6.94 -19.39
C LEU A 216 -20.18 7.46 -20.54
N VAL A 217 -20.28 6.72 -21.65
CA VAL A 217 -21.12 7.11 -22.81
C VAL A 217 -22.59 7.20 -22.40
N GLY A 218 -23.08 6.29 -21.56
CA GLY A 218 -24.43 6.36 -21.01
C GLY A 218 -24.65 7.64 -20.20
N ALA A 219 -23.73 8.02 -19.33
CA ALA A 219 -23.82 9.22 -18.51
C ALA A 219 -23.75 10.51 -19.38
N GLU A 220 -22.92 10.54 -20.42
CA GLU A 220 -22.89 11.66 -21.39
C GLU A 220 -24.20 11.79 -22.15
N THR A 221 -24.73 10.69 -22.71
CA THR A 221 -26.01 10.68 -23.45
C THR A 221 -27.19 11.09 -22.57
N MET A 222 -27.22 10.66 -21.30
CA MET A 222 -28.27 11.07 -20.36
C MET A 222 -28.19 12.57 -20.05
N GLN A 223 -26.99 13.13 -19.95
CA GLN A 223 -26.79 14.56 -19.72
C GLN A 223 -27.24 15.41 -20.91
N GLU A 224 -27.02 14.95 -22.14
CA GLU A 224 -27.46 15.64 -23.36
C GLU A 224 -28.98 15.66 -23.45
N LYS A 225 -29.64 14.52 -23.23
CA LYS A 225 -31.10 14.41 -23.24
C LYS A 225 -31.83 15.15 -22.12
N GLY A 226 -31.17 15.38 -20.99
CA GLY A 226 -31.71 16.14 -19.88
C GLY A 226 -31.66 17.66 -20.09
N LYS A 227 -31.04 18.12 -21.19
CA LYS A 227 -30.99 19.53 -21.59
C LYS A 227 -32.06 19.91 -22.61
N GLU A 228 -32.76 18.92 -23.20
CA GLU A 228 -33.93 19.08 -24.08
C GLU A 228 -35.20 19.17 -23.25
#